data_4a9982d16e6470f8fbcd8a276a331dc3
#
_entry.id   4a9982d16e6470f8fbcd8a276a331dc3
#
_cell.length_a   1.000
_cell.length_b   1.000
_cell.length_c   1.000
_cell.angle_alpha   90.00
_cell.angle_beta   90.00
_cell.angle_gamma   90.00
#
_symmetry.space_group_name_H-M   'P 1'
#
loop_
_entity.id
_entity.type
_entity.pdbx_description
1 polymer ?
#
loop_
_entity_poly.entity_id
_entity_poly.type
_entity_poly.pdbx_seq_one_letter_code
_entity_poly.pdbx_strand_id
1 'polypeptide(L)'
;MEAAKSLFAENGISATNMIEIADRAEVSRASLYNHFRDKQEVFLALAETELERISTIALISQSRADALYAISREISEHDGLRSAIERDGEIIAAALTAKEHRIWQEIYSHLSKIFATDVVGVGLVLRWILGQVTAPLSPEHSREQANRIAGIL
;
A
#
# COMPACT_ATOMS: atom_id res chain seq x y z
N MET A 1 -2.42 -3.73 15.58
CA MET A 1 -2.53 -3.67 14.09
C MET A 1 -2.82 -5.03 13.46
N GLU A 2 -2.18 -6.12 13.89
CA GLU A 2 -2.42 -7.48 13.35
C GLU A 2 -3.89 -7.92 13.39
N ALA A 3 -4.61 -7.63 14.49
CA ALA A 3 -6.03 -7.94 14.62
C ALA A 3 -6.89 -7.29 13.51
N ALA A 4 -6.64 -6.03 13.20
CA ALA A 4 -7.34 -5.32 12.13
C ALA A 4 -6.96 -5.89 10.75
N LYS A 5 -5.68 -6.17 10.52
CA LYS A 5 -5.18 -6.80 9.28
C LYS A 5 -5.88 -8.14 9.02
N SER A 6 -5.96 -9.01 10.03
CA SER A 6 -6.64 -10.31 9.96
C SER A 6 -8.13 -10.14 9.65
N LEU A 7 -8.83 -9.26 10.37
CA LEU A 7 -10.26 -9.01 10.15
C LEU A 7 -10.57 -8.43 8.77
N PHE A 8 -9.76 -7.49 8.29
CA PHE A 8 -9.92 -6.93 6.94
C PHE A 8 -9.67 -7.97 5.85
N ALA A 9 -8.71 -8.88 6.06
CA ALA A 9 -8.47 -9.98 5.14
C ALA A 9 -9.60 -11.03 5.15
N GLU A 10 -10.15 -11.34 6.33
CA GLU A 10 -11.22 -12.32 6.50
C GLU A 10 -12.56 -11.82 5.99
N ASN A 11 -12.97 -10.61 6.41
CA ASN A 11 -14.32 -10.08 6.26
C ASN A 11 -14.43 -8.94 5.24
N GLY A 12 -13.32 -8.30 4.89
CA GLY A 12 -13.30 -7.02 4.19
C GLY A 12 -13.38 -5.82 5.13
N ILE A 13 -13.05 -4.64 4.61
CA ILE A 13 -13.08 -3.37 5.36
C ILE A 13 -14.52 -2.98 5.68
N SER A 14 -15.42 -3.12 4.71
CA SER A 14 -16.83 -2.73 4.84
C SER A 14 -17.53 -3.52 5.95
N ALA A 15 -17.34 -4.82 6.01
CA ALA A 15 -18.01 -5.71 6.95
C ALA A 15 -17.39 -5.68 8.36
N THR A 16 -16.13 -5.28 8.50
CA THR A 16 -15.45 -5.18 9.80
C THR A 16 -15.92 -3.94 10.58
N ASN A 17 -16.03 -4.05 11.90
CA ASN A 17 -16.35 -2.93 12.77
C ASN A 17 -15.31 -2.75 13.90
N MET A 18 -15.32 -1.57 14.54
CA MET A 18 -14.35 -1.21 15.58
C MET A 18 -14.44 -2.09 16.83
N ILE A 19 -15.62 -2.66 17.11
CA ILE A 19 -15.82 -3.55 18.26
C ILE A 19 -15.07 -4.86 18.03
N GLU A 20 -15.22 -5.46 16.85
CA GLU A 20 -14.50 -6.68 16.47
C GLU A 20 -13.00 -6.49 16.49
N ILE A 21 -12.52 -5.31 16.04
CA ILE A 21 -11.09 -4.98 16.09
C ILE A 21 -10.61 -4.92 17.55
N ALA A 22 -11.36 -4.25 18.43
CA ALA A 22 -10.99 -4.15 19.84
C ALA A 22 -10.99 -5.52 20.52
N ASP A 23 -12.04 -6.32 20.30
CA ASP A 23 -12.19 -7.65 20.87
C ASP A 23 -11.07 -8.60 20.38
N ARG A 24 -10.76 -8.60 19.07
CA ARG A 24 -9.67 -9.41 18.48
C ARG A 24 -8.28 -8.94 18.94
N ALA A 25 -8.11 -7.64 19.18
CA ALA A 25 -6.85 -7.07 19.66
C ALA A 25 -6.68 -7.17 21.18
N GLU A 26 -7.68 -7.72 21.90
CA GLU A 26 -7.71 -7.82 23.36
C GLU A 26 -7.50 -6.47 24.07
N VAL A 27 -8.05 -5.40 23.49
CA VAL A 27 -8.02 -4.05 24.09
C VAL A 27 -9.43 -3.53 24.38
N SER A 28 -9.54 -2.58 25.29
CA SER A 28 -10.83 -1.92 25.51
C SER A 28 -11.23 -1.09 24.30
N ARG A 29 -12.54 -0.98 24.04
CA ARG A 29 -13.08 -0.09 22.99
C ARG A 29 -12.62 1.35 23.19
N ALA A 30 -12.61 1.83 24.44
CA ALA A 30 -12.15 3.17 24.76
C ALA A 30 -10.67 3.36 24.35
N SER A 31 -9.82 2.36 24.60
CA SER A 31 -8.42 2.41 24.18
C SER A 31 -8.30 2.49 22.66
N LEU A 32 -9.05 1.67 21.93
CA LEU A 32 -9.01 1.71 20.45
C LEU A 32 -9.48 3.06 19.90
N TYR A 33 -10.60 3.60 20.43
CA TYR A 33 -11.14 4.91 20.00
C TYR A 33 -10.27 6.10 20.41
N ASN A 34 -9.40 5.96 21.41
CA ASN A 34 -8.38 6.97 21.73
C ASN A 34 -7.28 7.08 20.67
N HIS A 35 -7.04 6.00 19.89
CA HIS A 35 -6.02 5.96 18.86
C HIS A 35 -6.59 6.15 17.45
N PHE A 36 -7.81 5.65 17.21
CA PHE A 36 -8.42 5.65 15.89
C PHE A 36 -9.88 6.04 15.99
N ARG A 37 -10.28 7.09 15.30
CA ARG A 37 -11.64 7.61 15.30
C ARG A 37 -12.65 6.64 14.68
N ASP A 38 -12.22 5.93 13.64
CA ASP A 38 -13.02 4.99 12.88
C ASP A 38 -12.15 3.91 12.20
N LYS A 39 -12.79 2.94 11.55
CA LYS A 39 -12.09 1.85 10.85
C LYS A 39 -11.30 2.32 9.61
N GLN A 40 -11.64 3.49 9.05
CA GLN A 40 -10.88 4.04 7.92
C GLN A 40 -9.52 4.55 8.39
N GLU A 41 -9.44 5.18 9.57
CA GLU A 41 -8.15 5.54 10.18
C GLU A 41 -7.30 4.30 10.50
N VAL A 42 -7.92 3.21 10.98
CA VAL A 42 -7.20 1.94 11.18
C VAL A 42 -6.65 1.39 9.86
N PHE A 43 -7.46 1.42 8.79
CA PHE A 43 -7.04 0.98 7.45
C PHE A 43 -5.88 1.83 6.91
N LEU A 44 -5.95 3.15 7.05
CA LEU A 44 -4.89 4.05 6.62
C LEU A 44 -3.58 3.82 7.39
N ALA A 45 -3.66 3.59 8.70
CA ALA A 45 -2.47 3.27 9.50
C ALA A 45 -1.84 1.91 9.10
N LEU A 46 -2.66 0.93 8.69
CA LEU A 46 -2.15 -0.31 8.09
C LEU A 46 -1.46 -0.05 6.75
N ALA A 47 -2.06 0.77 5.90
CA ALA A 47 -1.48 1.14 4.61
C ALA A 47 -0.14 1.88 4.78
N GLU A 48 -0.01 2.77 5.77
CA GLU A 48 1.25 3.43 6.13
C GLU A 48 2.32 2.42 6.57
N THR A 49 1.96 1.46 7.42
CA THR A 49 2.88 0.40 7.86
C THR A 49 3.38 -0.46 6.68
N GLU A 50 2.50 -0.81 5.75
CA GLU A 50 2.89 -1.56 4.55
C GLU A 50 3.74 -0.71 3.59
N LEU A 51 3.46 0.58 3.46
CA LEU A 51 4.28 1.51 2.70
C LEU A 51 5.72 1.57 3.25
N GLU A 52 5.89 1.69 4.56
CA GLU A 52 7.19 1.69 5.21
C GLU A 52 7.94 0.37 4.98
N ARG A 53 7.25 -0.76 5.10
CA ARG A 53 7.82 -2.09 4.86
C ARG A 53 8.33 -2.23 3.42
N ILE A 54 7.49 -1.91 2.43
CA ILE A 54 7.84 -1.98 1.01
C ILE A 54 8.95 -1.00 0.68
N SER A 55 8.93 0.20 1.25
CA SER A 55 9.98 1.20 1.07
C SER A 55 11.33 0.72 1.58
N THR A 56 11.35 0.02 2.72
CA THR A 56 12.57 -0.57 3.27
C THR A 56 13.16 -1.62 2.33
N ILE A 57 12.33 -2.51 1.78
CA ILE A 57 12.75 -3.51 0.78
C ILE A 57 13.34 -2.83 -0.46
N ALA A 58 12.70 -1.78 -0.94
CA ALA A 58 13.15 -1.05 -2.12
C ALA A 58 14.46 -0.30 -1.88
N LEU A 59 14.65 0.29 -0.70
CA LEU A 59 15.86 1.05 -0.35
C LEU A 59 17.13 0.19 -0.27
N ILE A 60 17.01 -1.09 0.09
CA ILE A 60 18.15 -2.02 0.14
C ILE A 60 18.43 -2.71 -1.20
N SER A 61 17.65 -2.41 -2.23
CA SER A 61 17.83 -2.97 -3.57
C SER A 61 19.10 -2.44 -4.22
N GLN A 62 19.74 -3.26 -5.06
CA GLN A 62 21.03 -2.93 -5.68
C GLN A 62 20.94 -1.89 -6.81
N SER A 63 19.76 -1.75 -7.41
CA SER A 63 19.52 -0.82 -8.51
C SER A 63 18.07 -0.30 -8.48
N ARG A 64 17.81 0.80 -9.22
CA ARG A 64 16.45 1.32 -9.45
C ARG A 64 15.52 0.27 -10.05
N ALA A 65 16.03 -0.55 -10.98
CA ALA A 65 15.26 -1.62 -11.59
C ALA A 65 14.91 -2.72 -10.57
N ASP A 66 15.83 -3.09 -9.68
CA ASP A 66 15.57 -4.06 -8.62
C ASP A 66 14.55 -3.51 -7.61
N ALA A 67 14.65 -2.23 -7.25
CA ALA A 67 13.69 -1.58 -6.38
C ALA A 67 12.27 -1.57 -6.98
N LEU A 68 12.13 -1.19 -8.27
CA LEU A 68 10.85 -1.22 -8.98
C LEU A 68 10.29 -2.65 -9.03
N TYR A 69 11.12 -3.62 -9.38
CA TYR A 69 10.70 -5.01 -9.43
C TYR A 69 10.26 -5.54 -8.07
N ALA A 70 11.02 -5.23 -7.01
CA ALA A 70 10.66 -5.64 -5.65
C ALA A 70 9.31 -5.05 -5.22
N ILE A 71 9.06 -3.75 -5.45
CA ILE A 71 7.77 -3.11 -5.17
C ILE A 71 6.65 -3.80 -5.96
N SER A 72 6.85 -4.06 -7.25
CA SER A 72 5.85 -4.72 -8.08
C SER A 72 5.52 -6.13 -7.58
N ARG A 73 6.53 -6.90 -7.14
CA ARG A 73 6.31 -8.25 -6.59
C ARG A 73 5.54 -8.21 -5.28
N GLU A 74 5.93 -7.32 -4.36
CA GLU A 74 5.23 -7.14 -3.08
C GLU A 74 3.74 -6.83 -3.28
N ILE A 75 3.40 -5.97 -4.24
CA ILE A 75 2.01 -5.62 -4.56
C ILE A 75 1.29 -6.79 -5.23
N SER A 76 1.90 -7.42 -6.24
CA SER A 76 1.28 -8.47 -7.05
C SER A 76 1.05 -9.77 -6.27
N GLU A 77 1.89 -10.05 -5.27
CA GLU A 77 1.82 -11.25 -4.42
C GLU A 77 1.02 -11.02 -3.13
N HIS A 78 0.54 -9.80 -2.89
CA HIS A 78 -0.17 -9.46 -1.66
C HIS A 78 -1.64 -9.91 -1.71
N ASP A 79 -1.91 -11.13 -1.26
CA ASP A 79 -3.27 -11.71 -1.27
C ASP A 79 -4.30 -10.85 -0.53
N GLY A 80 -3.91 -10.24 0.60
CA GLY A 80 -4.78 -9.32 1.35
C GLY A 80 -5.18 -8.08 0.56
N LEU A 81 -4.26 -7.50 -0.22
CA LEU A 81 -4.58 -6.36 -1.09
C LEU A 81 -5.53 -6.78 -2.22
N ARG A 82 -5.29 -7.94 -2.82
CA ARG A 82 -6.17 -8.49 -3.87
C ARG A 82 -7.59 -8.72 -3.32
N SER A 83 -7.71 -9.39 -2.18
CA SER A 83 -9.00 -9.61 -1.52
C SER A 83 -9.69 -8.30 -1.15
N ALA A 84 -8.95 -7.28 -0.70
CA ALA A 84 -9.50 -5.97 -0.39
C ALA A 84 -10.05 -5.27 -1.64
N ILE A 85 -9.34 -5.33 -2.77
CA ILE A 85 -9.79 -4.75 -4.03
C ILE A 85 -11.06 -5.44 -4.54
N GLU A 86 -11.13 -6.76 -4.46
CA GLU A 86 -12.29 -7.54 -4.89
C GLU A 86 -13.54 -7.25 -4.04
N ARG A 87 -13.38 -7.07 -2.73
CA ARG A 87 -14.50 -6.89 -1.79
C ARG A 87 -14.88 -5.44 -1.55
N ASP A 88 -13.89 -4.56 -1.50
CA ASP A 88 -14.03 -3.17 -1.07
C ASP A 88 -13.46 -2.18 -2.10
N GLY A 89 -13.54 -2.51 -3.39
CA GLY A 89 -12.95 -1.73 -4.48
C GLY A 89 -13.35 -0.25 -4.48
N GLU A 90 -14.58 0.09 -4.07
CA GLU A 90 -15.03 1.48 -3.94
C GLU A 90 -14.27 2.24 -2.83
N ILE A 91 -14.02 1.59 -1.69
CA ILE A 91 -13.27 2.19 -0.57
C ILE A 91 -11.82 2.40 -1.00
N ILE A 92 -11.21 1.40 -1.66
CA ILE A 92 -9.86 1.49 -2.19
C ILE A 92 -9.75 2.59 -3.24
N ALA A 93 -10.69 2.66 -4.17
CA ALA A 93 -10.73 3.71 -5.19
C ALA A 93 -10.87 5.12 -4.57
N ALA A 94 -11.74 5.28 -3.56
CA ALA A 94 -11.89 6.52 -2.82
C ALA A 94 -10.57 6.93 -2.12
N ALA A 95 -9.88 5.99 -1.47
CA ALA A 95 -8.58 6.23 -0.84
C ALA A 95 -7.52 6.63 -1.87
N LEU A 96 -7.47 5.95 -3.02
CA LEU A 96 -6.52 6.23 -4.11
C LEU A 96 -6.77 7.59 -4.79
N THR A 97 -7.99 8.12 -4.73
CA THR A 97 -8.36 9.40 -5.33
C THR A 97 -8.34 10.57 -4.35
N ALA A 98 -8.23 10.33 -3.06
CA ALA A 98 -8.16 11.34 -2.00
C ALA A 98 -6.77 12.02 -1.96
N LYS A 99 -6.45 12.82 -2.98
CA LYS A 99 -5.11 13.39 -3.23
C LYS A 99 -4.57 14.28 -2.11
N GLU A 100 -5.41 14.82 -1.25
CA GLU A 100 -5.02 15.69 -0.13
C GLU A 100 -4.66 14.90 1.14
N HIS A 101 -4.81 13.57 1.12
CA HIS A 101 -4.49 12.77 2.28
C HIS A 101 -2.98 12.68 2.52
N ARG A 102 -2.56 12.75 3.80
CA ARG A 102 -1.15 12.71 4.24
C ARG A 102 -0.36 11.53 3.63
N ILE A 103 -0.99 10.38 3.46
CA ILE A 103 -0.36 9.18 2.88
C ILE A 103 0.26 9.44 1.49
N TRP A 104 -0.35 10.30 0.67
CA TRP A 104 0.19 10.63 -0.64
C TRP A 104 1.50 11.43 -0.54
N GLN A 105 1.61 12.33 0.43
CA GLN A 105 2.85 13.07 0.68
C GLN A 105 3.97 12.13 1.12
N GLU A 106 3.64 11.13 1.94
CA GLU A 106 4.57 10.09 2.37
C GLU A 106 5.01 9.21 1.20
N ILE A 107 4.06 8.73 0.36
CA ILE A 107 4.36 7.96 -0.85
C ILE A 107 5.32 8.75 -1.77
N TYR A 108 5.03 10.02 -2.05
CA TYR A 108 5.89 10.87 -2.87
C TYR A 108 7.29 11.01 -2.25
N SER A 109 7.38 11.23 -0.93
CA SER A 109 8.64 11.34 -0.21
C SER A 109 9.47 10.05 -0.29
N HIS A 110 8.83 8.89 -0.07
CA HIS A 110 9.49 7.59 -0.16
C HIS A 110 10.00 7.31 -1.58
N LEU A 111 9.16 7.48 -2.59
CA LEU A 111 9.52 7.24 -3.99
C LEU A 111 10.65 8.18 -4.45
N SER A 112 10.61 9.47 -4.07
CA SER A 112 11.68 10.41 -4.39
C SER A 112 13.03 10.00 -3.80
N LYS A 113 13.04 9.49 -2.56
CA LYS A 113 14.25 9.00 -1.90
C LYS A 113 14.76 7.70 -2.54
N ILE A 114 13.87 6.72 -2.77
CA ILE A 114 14.24 5.41 -3.33
C ILE A 114 14.85 5.58 -4.73
N PHE A 115 14.22 6.40 -5.57
CA PHE A 115 14.61 6.51 -6.97
C PHE A 115 15.53 7.69 -7.27
N ALA A 116 15.81 8.57 -6.29
CA ALA A 116 16.63 9.77 -6.46
C ALA A 116 16.24 10.54 -7.73
N THR A 117 14.94 10.79 -7.93
CA THR A 117 14.35 11.41 -9.13
C THR A 117 13.46 12.58 -8.75
N ASP A 118 13.09 13.40 -9.73
CA ASP A 118 12.23 14.56 -9.57
C ASP A 118 10.73 14.19 -9.52
N VAL A 119 9.87 15.20 -9.39
CA VAL A 119 8.42 15.02 -9.31
C VAL A 119 7.82 14.33 -10.55
N VAL A 120 8.45 14.50 -11.72
CA VAL A 120 7.99 13.89 -12.98
C VAL A 120 8.28 12.39 -12.94
N GLY A 121 9.51 12.01 -12.57
CA GLY A 121 9.92 10.62 -12.42
C GLY A 121 9.13 9.91 -11.32
N VAL A 122 8.91 10.54 -10.16
CA VAL A 122 8.03 10.01 -9.11
C VAL A 122 6.61 9.78 -9.64
N GLY A 123 6.07 10.74 -10.39
CA GLY A 123 4.75 10.61 -10.98
C GLY A 123 4.63 9.45 -11.98
N LEU A 124 5.69 9.15 -12.72
CA LEU A 124 5.76 8.01 -13.64
C LEU A 124 5.78 6.68 -12.86
N VAL A 125 6.68 6.56 -11.88
CA VAL A 125 6.77 5.39 -11.01
C VAL A 125 5.46 5.12 -10.30
N LEU A 126 4.84 6.14 -9.73
CA LEU A 126 3.58 6.00 -9.03
C LEU A 126 2.46 5.46 -9.93
N ARG A 127 2.33 5.98 -11.15
CA ARG A 127 1.33 5.47 -12.11
C ARG A 127 1.57 4.02 -12.48
N TRP A 128 2.83 3.63 -12.65
CA TRP A 128 3.18 2.26 -12.92
C TRP A 128 2.86 1.34 -11.73
N ILE A 129 3.17 1.76 -10.50
CA ILE A 129 2.83 1.03 -9.26
C ILE A 129 1.31 0.87 -9.13
N LEU A 130 0.54 1.94 -9.34
CA LEU A 130 -0.93 1.88 -9.27
C LEU A 130 -1.50 0.93 -10.35
N GLY A 131 -0.86 0.84 -11.50
CA GLY A 131 -1.20 -0.15 -12.53
C GLY A 131 -1.05 -1.59 -12.03
N GLN A 132 -0.06 -1.89 -11.17
CA GLN A 132 0.11 -3.23 -10.59
C GLN A 132 -1.01 -3.59 -9.60
N VAL A 133 -1.58 -2.58 -8.92
CA VAL A 133 -2.70 -2.78 -7.98
C VAL A 133 -3.95 -3.25 -8.72
N THR A 134 -4.21 -2.70 -9.91
CA THR A 134 -5.44 -2.99 -10.69
C THR A 134 -5.25 -4.13 -11.70
N ALA A 135 -4.04 -4.28 -12.23
CA ALA A 135 -3.70 -5.28 -13.26
C ALA A 135 -2.28 -5.80 -13.02
N PRO A 136 -2.11 -6.74 -12.07
CA PRO A 136 -0.80 -7.29 -11.74
C PRO A 136 -0.11 -7.92 -12.95
N LEU A 137 1.18 -7.66 -13.10
CA LEU A 137 1.99 -8.26 -14.16
C LEU A 137 2.57 -9.61 -13.74
N SER A 138 2.86 -10.45 -14.73
CA SER A 138 3.72 -11.62 -14.50
C SER A 138 5.11 -11.18 -14.03
N PRO A 139 5.86 -12.04 -13.30
CA PRO A 139 7.22 -11.72 -12.86
C PRO A 139 8.14 -11.27 -14.01
N GLU A 140 8.03 -11.90 -15.16
CA GLU A 140 8.83 -11.60 -16.35
C GLU A 140 8.51 -10.20 -16.90
N HIS A 141 7.24 -9.89 -17.15
CA HIS A 141 6.81 -8.58 -17.63
C HIS A 141 7.09 -7.47 -16.63
N SER A 142 6.92 -7.76 -15.33
CA SER A 142 7.26 -6.81 -14.28
C SER A 142 8.76 -6.46 -14.31
N ARG A 143 9.64 -7.45 -14.45
CA ARG A 143 11.08 -7.26 -14.55
C ARG A 143 11.46 -6.45 -15.80
N GLU A 144 10.88 -6.78 -16.94
CA GLU A 144 11.14 -6.06 -18.18
C GLU A 144 10.71 -4.59 -18.11
N GLN A 145 9.51 -4.32 -17.59
CA GLN A 145 9.03 -2.94 -17.42
C GLN A 145 9.86 -2.17 -16.39
N ALA A 146 10.23 -2.80 -15.28
CA ALA A 146 11.10 -2.20 -14.26
C ALA A 146 12.44 -1.75 -14.86
N ASN A 147 13.07 -2.59 -15.71
CA ASN A 147 14.31 -2.24 -16.39
C ASN A 147 14.14 -1.03 -17.33
N ARG A 148 13.07 -1.00 -18.11
CA ARG A 148 12.78 0.12 -19.02
C ARG A 148 12.52 1.43 -18.28
N ILE A 149 11.70 1.38 -17.22
CA ILE A 149 11.38 2.56 -16.42
C ILE A 149 12.64 3.09 -15.72
N ALA A 150 13.44 2.20 -15.12
CA ALA A 150 14.69 2.61 -14.45
C ALA A 150 15.67 3.32 -15.38
N GLY A 151 15.64 3.00 -16.69
CA GLY A 151 16.49 3.63 -17.70
C GLY A 151 16.08 5.07 -18.07
N ILE A 152 14.90 5.53 -17.66
CA ILE A 152 14.39 6.87 -17.97
C ILE A 152 14.18 7.72 -16.72
N LEU A 153 14.47 7.21 -15.52
CA LEU A 153 14.47 7.92 -14.23
C LEU A 153 15.84 8.58 -13.97
#